data_6b94e4a08d85794e8e5b5df2850022c4
#
_entry.id   6b94e4a08d85794e8e5b5df2850022c4
#
_cell.length_a   1.000
_cell.length_b   1.000
_cell.length_c   1.000
_cell.angle_alpha   90.00
_cell.angle_beta   90.00
_cell.angle_gamma   90.00
#
_symmetry.space_group_name_H-M   'P 1'
#
loop_
_entity.id
_entity.type
_entity.pdbx_description
1 polymer ?
#
loop_
_entity_poly.entity_id
_entity_poly.type
_entity_poly.pdbx_seq_one_letter_code
_entity_poly.pdbx_strand_id
1 'polypeptide(L)'
;MSTMMRQDYIHQVFEKQIDIAIENYKKLWKAVGDKVDVVFTCGTDFGSQESQFCSLDTFRELWLPHYKRMNDWIHQNTTWKVFKHSCGAILPILPGIIDAGFDIINPVQINAKDMDSVRLKENFGDQITFWGGGIDTQKVLPFGTPEEIHAHVLKQCEI
;
A
#
# COMPACT_ATOMS: atom_id res chain seq x y z
N MET A 1 8.61 19.10 4.98
CA MET A 1 8.90 20.12 6.01
C MET A 1 7.75 20.29 7.02
N SER A 2 6.50 20.46 6.59
CA SER A 2 5.36 20.56 7.51
C SER A 2 5.14 19.32 8.40
N THR A 3 5.35 18.12 7.89
CA THR A 3 5.23 16.85 8.62
C THR A 3 6.21 16.70 9.80
N MET A 4 7.31 17.46 9.81
CA MET A 4 8.28 17.45 10.91
C MET A 4 8.10 18.62 11.86
N MET A 5 7.59 19.76 11.39
CA MET A 5 7.59 21.03 12.13
C MET A 5 6.21 21.46 12.62
N ARG A 6 5.12 20.86 12.08
CA ARG A 6 3.74 21.27 12.35
C ARG A 6 2.83 20.04 12.45
N GLN A 7 3.21 19.10 13.27
CA GLN A 7 2.51 17.81 13.40
C GLN A 7 1.05 17.99 13.83
N ASP A 8 0.78 18.85 14.79
CA ASP A 8 -0.60 19.14 15.24
C ASP A 8 -1.51 19.61 14.09
N TYR A 9 -0.97 20.48 13.22
CA TYR A 9 -1.69 20.93 12.03
C TYR A 9 -1.91 19.78 11.03
N ILE A 10 -0.92 18.91 10.83
CA ILE A 10 -1.03 17.76 9.95
C ILE A 10 -2.09 16.79 10.47
N HIS A 11 -2.12 16.50 11.76
CA HIS A 11 -3.16 15.68 12.36
C HIS A 11 -4.57 16.26 12.14
N GLN A 12 -4.76 17.55 12.33
CA GLN A 12 -6.06 18.21 12.04
C GLN A 12 -6.48 18.08 10.57
N VAL A 13 -5.53 18.23 9.65
CA VAL A 13 -5.79 18.07 8.21
C VAL A 13 -6.18 16.63 7.89
N PHE A 14 -5.40 15.66 8.38
CA PHE A 14 -5.68 14.23 8.13
C PHE A 14 -6.99 13.79 8.76
N GLU A 15 -7.28 14.23 9.98
CA GLU A 15 -8.55 13.95 10.64
C GLU A 15 -9.74 14.41 9.79
N LYS A 16 -9.67 15.65 9.29
CA LYS A 16 -10.72 16.17 8.40
C LYS A 16 -10.83 15.42 7.08
N GLN A 17 -9.69 15.02 6.50
CA GLN A 17 -9.69 14.21 5.28
C GLN A 17 -10.34 12.84 5.51
N ILE A 18 -10.05 12.19 6.64
CA ILE A 18 -10.63 10.89 6.98
C ILE A 18 -12.12 10.99 7.26
N ASP A 19 -12.59 12.05 7.92
CA ASP A 19 -14.03 12.29 8.10
C ASP A 19 -14.75 12.33 6.75
N ILE A 20 -14.21 13.09 5.81
CA ILE A 20 -14.77 13.19 4.45
C ILE A 20 -14.70 11.85 3.72
N ALA A 21 -13.57 11.13 3.85
CA ALA A 21 -13.39 9.82 3.21
C ALA A 21 -14.43 8.81 3.73
N ILE A 22 -14.62 8.71 5.03
CA ILE A 22 -15.61 7.82 5.64
C ILE A 22 -17.03 8.15 5.16
N GLU A 23 -17.42 9.42 5.12
CA GLU A 23 -18.73 9.83 4.59
C GLU A 23 -18.89 9.47 3.10
N ASN A 24 -17.83 9.54 2.33
CA ASN A 24 -17.84 9.12 0.93
C ASN A 24 -17.95 7.58 0.79
N TYR A 25 -17.24 6.81 1.63
CA TYR A 25 -17.36 5.33 1.63
C TYR A 25 -18.75 4.86 2.07
N LYS A 26 -19.41 5.55 3.01
CA LYS A 26 -20.83 5.29 3.34
C LYS A 26 -21.74 5.42 2.12
N LYS A 27 -21.57 6.48 1.34
CA LYS A 27 -22.34 6.70 0.10
C LYS A 27 -22.00 5.67 -0.95
N LEU A 28 -20.73 5.35 -1.12
CA LEU A 28 -20.26 4.37 -2.09
C LEU A 28 -20.79 2.98 -1.74
N TRP A 29 -20.68 2.56 -0.48
CA TRP A 29 -21.24 1.29 -0.01
C TRP A 29 -22.75 1.18 -0.26
N LYS A 30 -23.50 2.24 0.02
CA LYS A 30 -24.93 2.29 -0.28
C LYS A 30 -25.23 2.15 -1.76
N ALA A 31 -24.36 2.63 -2.64
CA ALA A 31 -24.57 2.59 -4.09
C ALA A 31 -24.17 1.27 -4.74
N VAL A 32 -23.05 0.68 -4.32
CA VAL A 32 -22.49 -0.51 -4.99
C VAL A 32 -22.55 -1.77 -4.11
N GLY A 33 -22.53 -1.64 -2.78
CA GLY A 33 -22.61 -2.76 -1.84
C GLY A 33 -21.53 -3.81 -2.07
N ASP A 34 -21.95 -5.06 -2.10
CA ASP A 34 -21.14 -6.27 -2.30
C ASP A 34 -20.84 -6.59 -3.78
N LYS A 35 -21.13 -5.67 -4.71
CA LYS A 35 -20.83 -5.83 -6.14
C LYS A 35 -19.37 -5.66 -6.48
N VAL A 36 -18.57 -5.19 -5.53
CA VAL A 36 -17.13 -5.04 -5.62
C VAL A 36 -16.48 -5.64 -4.37
N ASP A 37 -15.30 -6.24 -4.54
CA ASP A 37 -14.58 -6.92 -3.46
C ASP A 37 -13.49 -6.04 -2.84
N VAL A 38 -12.97 -5.07 -3.61
CA VAL A 38 -11.80 -4.26 -3.25
C VAL A 38 -12.09 -2.79 -3.43
N VAL A 39 -11.71 -1.99 -2.44
CA VAL A 39 -11.77 -0.53 -2.51
C VAL A 39 -10.36 0.08 -2.47
N PHE A 40 -10.05 0.91 -3.46
CA PHE A 40 -8.84 1.72 -3.47
C PHE A 40 -9.01 2.92 -2.52
N THR A 41 -8.16 3.00 -1.51
CA THR A 41 -8.32 4.01 -0.46
C THR A 41 -7.22 5.07 -0.46
N CYS A 42 -6.01 4.73 -0.89
CA CYS A 42 -4.88 5.64 -0.80
C CYS A 42 -3.81 5.36 -1.86
N GLY A 43 -3.36 6.42 -2.54
CA GLY A 43 -2.29 6.41 -3.54
C GLY A 43 -1.06 7.24 -3.15
N THR A 44 -0.84 7.49 -1.86
CA THR A 44 0.35 8.21 -1.39
C THR A 44 1.57 7.31 -1.44
N ASP A 45 2.59 7.69 -2.20
CA ASP A 45 3.87 7.01 -2.23
C ASP A 45 4.70 7.31 -0.99
N PHE A 46 5.32 6.27 -0.45
CA PHE A 46 6.19 6.35 0.74
C PHE A 46 7.64 5.95 0.45
N GLY A 47 7.98 5.63 -0.78
CA GLY A 47 9.33 5.23 -1.15
C GLY A 47 9.81 5.78 -2.48
N SER A 48 11.12 5.92 -2.58
CA SER A 48 11.89 6.07 -3.82
C SER A 48 12.46 4.71 -4.23
N GLN A 49 13.29 4.66 -5.28
CA GLN A 49 14.00 3.43 -5.66
C GLN A 49 14.98 2.97 -4.56
N GLU A 50 15.54 3.90 -3.78
CA GLU A 50 16.65 3.65 -2.86
C GLU A 50 16.23 3.63 -1.38
N SER A 51 15.12 4.28 -1.02
CA SER A 51 14.72 4.42 0.38
C SER A 51 13.27 4.82 0.55
N GLN A 52 12.73 4.56 1.73
CA GLN A 52 11.46 5.14 2.18
C GLN A 52 11.61 6.65 2.48
N PHE A 53 10.49 7.40 2.44
CA PHE A 53 10.46 8.85 2.70
C PHE A 53 10.37 9.22 4.18
N CYS A 54 9.99 8.28 5.04
CA CYS A 54 9.95 8.49 6.49
C CYS A 54 10.34 7.21 7.23
N SER A 55 10.70 7.34 8.51
CA SER A 55 10.90 6.19 9.39
C SER A 55 9.57 5.51 9.72
N LEU A 56 9.63 4.25 10.17
CA LEU A 56 8.46 3.53 10.67
C LEU A 56 7.79 4.27 11.84
N ASP A 57 8.58 4.86 12.74
CA ASP A 57 8.05 5.62 13.88
C ASP A 57 7.30 6.86 13.42
N THR A 58 7.86 7.61 12.46
CA THR A 58 7.18 8.76 11.85
C THR A 58 5.89 8.34 11.14
N PHE A 59 5.90 7.21 10.42
CA PHE A 59 4.68 6.67 9.81
C PHE A 59 3.63 6.33 10.85
N ARG A 60 4.04 5.65 11.94
CA ARG A 60 3.15 5.27 13.04
C ARG A 60 2.57 6.47 13.78
N GLU A 61 3.33 7.53 13.91
CA GLU A 61 2.87 8.75 14.56
C GLU A 61 1.89 9.54 13.69
N LEU A 62 2.24 9.80 12.43
CA LEU A 62 1.51 10.76 11.60
C LEU A 62 0.42 10.14 10.70
N TRP A 63 0.62 8.94 10.17
CA TRP A 63 -0.32 8.36 9.18
C TRP A 63 -1.14 7.20 9.72
N LEU A 64 -0.51 6.31 10.49
CA LEU A 64 -1.16 5.09 10.95
C LEU A 64 -2.49 5.34 11.67
N PRO A 65 -2.63 6.28 12.63
CA PRO A 65 -3.89 6.48 13.34
C PRO A 65 -5.05 6.84 12.42
N HIS A 66 -4.76 7.65 11.41
CA HIS A 66 -5.76 8.14 10.46
C HIS A 66 -6.15 7.05 9.46
N TYR A 67 -5.18 6.34 8.88
CA TYR A 67 -5.45 5.21 7.99
C TYR A 67 -6.19 4.10 8.73
N LYS A 68 -5.74 3.76 9.93
CA LYS A 68 -6.40 2.73 10.74
C LYS A 68 -7.86 3.06 11.02
N ARG A 69 -8.17 4.29 11.41
CA ARG A 69 -9.54 4.73 11.64
C ARG A 69 -10.43 4.56 10.41
N MET A 70 -9.92 4.89 9.22
CA MET A 70 -10.64 4.73 7.95
C MET A 70 -10.82 3.25 7.60
N ASN A 71 -9.75 2.47 7.67
CA ASN A 71 -9.76 1.06 7.31
C ASN A 71 -10.59 0.23 8.28
N ASP A 72 -10.51 0.51 9.60
CA ASP A 72 -11.38 -0.11 10.61
C ASP A 72 -12.86 0.15 10.31
N TRP A 73 -13.21 1.39 9.89
CA TRP A 73 -14.58 1.67 9.48
C TRP A 73 -15.02 0.82 8.29
N ILE A 74 -14.17 0.70 7.26
CA ILE A 74 -14.47 -0.11 6.06
C ILE A 74 -14.67 -1.58 6.46
N HIS A 75 -13.76 -2.16 7.22
CA HIS A 75 -13.83 -3.55 7.65
C HIS A 75 -15.05 -3.86 8.54
N GLN A 76 -15.46 -2.93 9.40
CA GLN A 76 -16.62 -3.10 10.29
C GLN A 76 -17.96 -2.94 9.59
N ASN A 77 -18.02 -2.20 8.50
CA ASN A 77 -19.28 -1.79 7.88
C ASN A 77 -19.46 -2.33 6.46
N THR A 78 -18.45 -2.97 5.86
CA THR A 78 -18.50 -3.49 4.49
C THR A 78 -17.83 -4.86 4.39
N THR A 79 -17.95 -5.49 3.24
CA THR A 79 -17.20 -6.72 2.90
C THR A 79 -15.92 -6.44 2.13
N TRP A 80 -15.60 -5.17 1.88
CA TRP A 80 -14.49 -4.77 1.03
C TRP A 80 -13.13 -5.01 1.67
N LYS A 81 -12.18 -5.39 0.82
CA LYS A 81 -10.75 -5.38 1.11
C LYS A 81 -10.15 -4.02 0.78
N VAL A 82 -9.25 -3.58 1.62
CA VAL A 82 -8.67 -2.24 1.54
C VAL A 82 -7.35 -2.28 0.77
N PHE A 83 -7.31 -1.53 -0.34
CA PHE A 83 -6.19 -1.49 -1.26
C PHE A 83 -5.39 -0.19 -1.11
N LYS A 84 -4.08 -0.34 -0.88
CA LYS A 84 -3.13 0.76 -0.85
C LYS A 84 -2.18 0.69 -2.05
N HIS A 85 -1.99 1.84 -2.70
CA HIS A 85 -0.87 2.05 -3.61
C HIS A 85 0.25 2.80 -2.90
N SER A 86 1.49 2.30 -3.05
CA SER A 86 2.71 3.01 -2.65
C SER A 86 3.90 2.45 -3.42
N CYS A 87 4.49 3.28 -4.28
CA CYS A 87 5.71 2.94 -5.00
C CYS A 87 6.96 2.90 -4.10
N GLY A 88 8.01 2.26 -4.61
CA GLY A 88 9.37 2.35 -4.11
C GLY A 88 9.76 1.34 -3.03
N ALA A 89 10.89 1.63 -2.39
CA ALA A 89 11.51 0.82 -1.34
C ALA A 89 10.77 1.02 0.00
N ILE A 90 9.64 0.36 0.18
CA ILE A 90 8.73 0.54 1.32
C ILE A 90 8.86 -0.56 2.39
N LEU A 91 9.76 -1.54 2.22
CA LEU A 91 9.93 -2.64 3.17
C LEU A 91 10.03 -2.17 4.64
N PRO A 92 10.80 -1.12 4.99
CA PRO A 92 10.93 -0.71 6.39
C PRO A 92 9.64 -0.16 7.02
N ILE A 93 8.68 0.31 6.21
CA ILE A 93 7.40 0.82 6.71
C ILE A 93 6.23 -0.15 6.48
N LEU A 94 6.47 -1.26 5.80
CA LEU A 94 5.43 -2.26 5.51
C LEU A 94 4.73 -2.78 6.78
N PRO A 95 5.44 -3.03 7.91
CA PRO A 95 4.75 -3.35 9.16
C PRO A 95 3.72 -2.30 9.59
N GLY A 96 4.03 -1.02 9.44
CA GLY A 96 3.09 0.07 9.75
C GLY A 96 1.89 0.12 8.80
N ILE A 97 2.09 -0.22 7.52
CA ILE A 97 1.00 -0.35 6.54
C ILE A 97 0.06 -1.49 6.94
N ILE A 98 0.61 -2.63 7.36
CA ILE A 98 -0.17 -3.78 7.88
C ILE A 98 -0.91 -3.39 9.17
N ASP A 99 -0.22 -2.76 10.13
CA ASP A 99 -0.80 -2.28 11.40
C ASP A 99 -1.97 -1.30 11.16
N ALA A 100 -1.91 -0.53 10.06
CA ALA A 100 -2.96 0.38 9.65
C ALA A 100 -4.19 -0.32 9.03
N GLY A 101 -4.15 -1.64 8.84
CA GLY A 101 -5.28 -2.44 8.37
C GLY A 101 -5.45 -2.44 6.85
N PHE A 102 -4.39 -2.26 6.07
CA PHE A 102 -4.45 -2.50 4.63
C PHE A 102 -4.36 -4.00 4.32
N ASP A 103 -5.29 -4.49 3.50
CA ASP A 103 -5.31 -5.90 3.07
C ASP A 103 -4.41 -6.14 1.85
N ILE A 104 -4.21 -5.11 1.03
CA ILE A 104 -3.55 -5.23 -0.28
C ILE A 104 -2.56 -4.07 -0.46
N ILE A 105 -1.35 -4.40 -0.91
CA ILE A 105 -0.32 -3.43 -1.31
C ILE A 105 0.03 -3.57 -2.79
N ASN A 106 0.16 -2.44 -3.48
CA ASN A 106 0.48 -2.31 -4.90
C ASN A 106 1.49 -1.15 -5.09
N PRO A 107 2.36 -1.15 -6.07
CA PRO A 107 2.55 -2.11 -7.17
C PRO A 107 3.56 -3.21 -6.86
N VAL A 108 4.22 -3.18 -5.71
CA VAL A 108 5.33 -4.07 -5.33
C VAL A 108 6.49 -3.95 -6.32
N GLN A 109 7.23 -2.85 -6.22
CA GLN A 109 8.38 -2.59 -7.10
C GLN A 109 9.58 -3.46 -6.71
N ILE A 110 9.63 -4.68 -7.26
CA ILE A 110 10.64 -5.71 -6.93
C ILE A 110 12.08 -5.31 -7.26
N ASN A 111 12.28 -4.27 -8.05
CA ASN A 111 13.57 -3.69 -8.40
C ASN A 111 13.97 -2.50 -7.51
N ALA A 112 13.12 -2.08 -6.60
CA ALA A 112 13.49 -1.12 -5.57
C ALA A 112 14.31 -1.80 -4.46
N LYS A 113 15.09 -1.03 -3.74
CA LYS A 113 15.99 -1.55 -2.70
C LYS A 113 15.24 -2.37 -1.65
N ASP A 114 15.74 -3.55 -1.35
CA ASP A 114 15.20 -4.49 -0.37
C ASP A 114 13.79 -5.05 -0.67
N MET A 115 13.23 -4.80 -1.86
CA MET A 115 11.89 -5.24 -2.27
C MET A 115 11.89 -6.59 -2.99
N ASP A 116 12.81 -7.49 -2.65
CA ASP A 116 12.87 -8.85 -3.22
C ASP A 116 11.59 -9.64 -2.92
N SER A 117 11.03 -10.29 -3.95
CA SER A 117 9.74 -10.97 -3.87
C SER A 117 9.73 -12.11 -2.86
N VAL A 118 10.80 -12.93 -2.82
CA VAL A 118 10.92 -14.05 -1.88
C VAL A 118 10.90 -13.53 -0.45
N ARG A 119 11.75 -12.53 -0.18
CA ARG A 119 11.83 -11.90 1.14
C ARG A 119 10.51 -11.29 1.59
N LEU A 120 9.80 -10.61 0.69
CA LEU A 120 8.49 -10.03 0.99
C LEU A 120 7.47 -11.12 1.31
N LYS A 121 7.42 -12.17 0.49
CA LYS A 121 6.49 -13.30 0.69
C LYS A 121 6.75 -14.03 1.99
N GLU A 122 8.01 -14.39 2.28
CA GLU A 122 8.38 -15.11 3.50
C GLU A 122 8.05 -14.34 4.79
N ASN A 123 8.21 -13.01 4.78
CA ASN A 123 8.03 -12.21 6.00
C ASN A 123 6.61 -11.67 6.17
N PHE A 124 5.84 -11.46 5.09
CA PHE A 124 4.57 -10.75 5.14
C PHE A 124 3.45 -11.40 4.34
N GLY A 125 3.71 -12.50 3.61
CA GLY A 125 2.73 -13.12 2.71
C GLY A 125 1.45 -13.61 3.40
N ASP A 126 1.51 -13.91 4.69
CA ASP A 126 0.35 -14.30 5.49
C ASP A 126 -0.43 -13.09 6.09
N GLN A 127 0.11 -11.88 5.94
CA GLN A 127 -0.43 -10.67 6.58
C GLN A 127 -1.00 -9.67 5.60
N ILE A 128 -0.51 -9.65 4.35
CA ILE A 128 -0.93 -8.70 3.32
C ILE A 128 -0.86 -9.34 1.93
N THR A 129 -1.80 -9.01 1.06
CA THR A 129 -1.77 -9.45 -0.33
C THR A 129 -0.87 -8.53 -1.16
N PHE A 130 0.10 -9.10 -1.85
CA PHE A 130 0.94 -8.39 -2.82
C PHE A 130 0.27 -8.35 -4.18
N TRP A 131 -0.24 -7.18 -4.57
CA TRP A 131 -0.87 -6.97 -5.87
C TRP A 131 0.13 -6.30 -6.83
N GLY A 132 0.94 -7.10 -7.47
CA GLY A 132 2.02 -6.66 -8.35
C GLY A 132 3.27 -7.52 -8.16
N GLY A 133 4.43 -6.98 -8.56
CA GLY A 133 5.70 -7.69 -8.44
C GLY A 133 5.93 -8.78 -9.48
N GLY A 134 4.99 -8.97 -10.43
CA GLY A 134 5.10 -10.01 -11.45
C GLY A 134 6.20 -9.77 -12.48
N ILE A 135 6.70 -8.53 -12.59
CA ILE A 135 7.78 -8.19 -13.54
C ILE A 135 8.61 -7.00 -13.07
N ASP A 136 9.91 -7.03 -13.38
CA ASP A 136 10.78 -5.86 -13.25
C ASP A 136 10.46 -4.85 -14.36
N THR A 137 9.81 -3.74 -13.96
CA THR A 137 9.38 -2.66 -14.85
C THR A 137 10.50 -1.71 -15.27
N GLN A 138 11.69 -1.83 -14.66
CA GLN A 138 12.83 -0.94 -14.94
C GLN A 138 13.81 -1.53 -15.94
N LYS A 139 13.95 -2.86 -15.97
CA LYS A 139 14.96 -3.54 -16.80
C LYS A 139 14.34 -4.59 -17.72
N VAL A 140 13.61 -5.55 -17.16
CA VAL A 140 13.12 -6.71 -17.93
C VAL A 140 12.00 -6.30 -18.88
N LEU A 141 10.97 -5.60 -18.39
CA LEU A 141 9.83 -5.21 -19.23
C LEU A 141 10.21 -4.29 -20.39
N PRO A 142 11.02 -3.22 -20.21
CA PRO A 142 11.32 -2.29 -21.29
C PRO A 142 12.41 -2.77 -22.26
N PHE A 143 13.28 -3.70 -21.84
CA PHE A 143 14.50 -4.05 -22.60
C PHE A 143 14.66 -5.55 -22.87
N GLY A 144 13.86 -6.41 -22.24
CA GLY A 144 13.91 -7.85 -22.42
C GLY A 144 13.24 -8.30 -23.71
N THR A 145 13.65 -9.45 -24.21
CA THR A 145 12.93 -10.15 -25.28
C THR A 145 11.62 -10.73 -24.75
N PRO A 146 10.64 -11.07 -25.61
CA PRO A 146 9.41 -11.74 -25.18
C PRO A 146 9.66 -12.99 -24.34
N GLU A 147 10.69 -13.79 -24.68
CA GLU A 147 11.07 -15.01 -23.97
C GLU A 147 11.62 -14.71 -22.59
N GLU A 148 12.46 -13.69 -22.44
CA GLU A 148 12.98 -13.24 -21.14
C GLU A 148 11.87 -12.69 -20.24
N ILE A 149 10.94 -11.90 -20.79
CA ILE A 149 9.77 -11.38 -20.08
C ILE A 149 8.90 -12.55 -19.58
N HIS A 150 8.61 -13.51 -20.47
CA HIS A 150 7.81 -14.69 -20.11
C HIS A 150 8.48 -15.52 -19.00
N ALA A 151 9.77 -15.80 -19.14
CA ALA A 151 10.52 -16.56 -18.13
C ALA A 151 10.55 -15.81 -16.77
N HIS A 152 10.71 -14.49 -16.80
CA HIS A 152 10.69 -13.67 -15.57
C HIS A 152 9.32 -13.75 -14.87
N VAL A 153 8.22 -13.59 -15.61
CA VAL A 153 6.86 -13.65 -15.04
C VAL A 153 6.60 -15.03 -14.44
N LEU A 154 6.92 -16.11 -15.15
CA LEU A 154 6.76 -17.47 -14.61
C LEU A 154 7.52 -17.66 -13.30
N LYS A 155 8.77 -17.21 -13.24
CA LYS A 155 9.57 -17.26 -12.01
C LYS A 155 8.90 -16.51 -10.85
N GLN A 156 8.29 -15.36 -11.10
CA GLN A 156 7.56 -14.61 -10.06
C GLN A 156 6.28 -15.32 -9.62
N CYS A 157 5.64 -16.10 -10.49
CA CYS A 157 4.46 -16.88 -10.14
C CYS A 157 4.76 -18.10 -9.25
N GLU A 158 6.03 -18.53 -9.18
CA GLU A 158 6.48 -19.66 -8.35
C GLU A 158 6.78 -19.24 -6.90
N ILE A 159 6.83 -17.95 -6.62
CA ILE A 159 7.06 -17.36 -5.29
C ILE A 159 5.72 -17.17 -4.56
#